data_66f7380c431af3b6245f1fd159c583ab
#
_entry.id   66f7380c431af3b6245f1fd159c583ab
#
_cell.length_a   1.000
_cell.length_b   1.000
_cell.length_c   1.000
_cell.angle_alpha   90.00
_cell.angle_beta   90.00
_cell.angle_gamma   90.00
#
_symmetry.space_group_name_H-M   'P 1'
#
loop_
_entity.id
_entity.type
_entity.pdbx_description
1 polymer ?
#
loop_
_entity_poly.entity_id
_entity_poly.type
_entity_poly.pdbx_seq_one_letter_code
_entity_poly.pdbx_strand_id
1 'polypeptide(L)'
;MSFQPSDKILEKYAKVLVNFALGGGTGIKPGDVVYLQGPTSALPFYNALSKVLITSGASIIGGLGDDMHGMGKYYYDHASQKQLTTFLGKYYKGLVEQTDHRIAIIADHDVHEMDSVDPKKMMLAQKSRKPVSDWFNDKENKGKYTWTLALYGTPSMAKEAGLSEKVYWDQIIKACFLDKLDPIAQWKKTTKEVQRVAKKLSDLQIDKFHIVGKDVDMRYSLGAKRKWLGGGGRNIPSFEVFTSPDWRGTEGWIKFNQPLYYYGPKVQDIMLTFKNGRVVKATASKNQKLLREMLATDTGASQIGEFSLTDKRASHITKFMAETLFDENMGGPFGNTHLAVGKSYHDTFDGDTSKMTPALSKKLGYNESAIHVDMISTTDRTVTATLKGGAEKVIYKNGQFTI
;
A
#
# COMPACT_ATOMS: atom_id res chain seq x y z
N MET A 1 6.10 -31.93 -2.34
CA MET A 1 6.00 -31.16 -1.08
C MET A 1 6.00 -29.69 -1.46
N SER A 2 5.10 -28.89 -0.89
CA SER A 2 5.08 -27.44 -1.06
C SER A 2 6.39 -26.85 -0.50
N PHE A 3 6.91 -25.80 -1.12
CA PHE A 3 8.08 -25.10 -0.58
C PHE A 3 7.67 -24.34 0.69
N GLN A 4 8.47 -24.49 1.75
CA GLN A 4 8.31 -23.72 2.97
C GLN A 4 9.66 -23.07 3.32
N PRO A 5 9.68 -21.74 3.62
CA PRO A 5 10.90 -21.10 4.08
C PRO A 5 11.35 -21.68 5.44
N SER A 6 12.64 -21.70 5.69
CA SER A 6 13.16 -22.20 6.97
C SER A 6 12.76 -21.30 8.14
N ASP A 7 12.68 -21.86 9.35
CA ASP A 7 12.41 -21.09 10.58
C ASP A 7 13.36 -19.93 10.76
N LYS A 8 14.62 -20.07 10.37
CA LYS A 8 15.63 -19.00 10.40
C LYS A 8 15.27 -17.82 9.49
N ILE A 9 14.70 -18.07 8.31
CA ILE A 9 14.23 -17.02 7.39
C ILE A 9 13.00 -16.33 7.98
N LEU A 10 12.04 -17.09 8.51
CA LEU A 10 10.85 -16.54 9.14
C LEU A 10 11.19 -15.70 10.38
N GLU A 11 12.15 -16.14 11.20
CA GLU A 11 12.64 -15.38 12.35
C GLU A 11 13.30 -14.06 11.93
N LYS A 12 14.17 -14.09 10.90
CA LYS A 12 14.76 -12.87 10.34
C LYS A 12 13.68 -11.89 9.85
N TYR A 13 12.66 -12.41 9.15
CA TYR A 13 11.57 -11.59 8.65
C TYR A 13 10.78 -10.97 9.81
N ALA A 14 10.43 -11.78 10.82
CA ALA A 14 9.77 -11.28 12.02
C ALA A 14 10.59 -10.19 12.73
N LYS A 15 11.91 -10.37 12.86
CA LYS A 15 12.80 -9.36 13.44
C LYS A 15 12.82 -8.06 12.63
N VAL A 16 12.78 -8.13 11.29
CA VAL A 16 12.67 -6.93 10.43
C VAL A 16 11.39 -6.17 10.75
N LEU A 17 10.24 -6.86 10.85
CA LEU A 17 8.96 -6.20 11.11
C LEU A 17 8.92 -5.59 12.52
N VAL A 18 9.29 -6.36 13.53
CA VAL A 18 9.17 -5.98 14.94
C VAL A 18 10.23 -4.97 15.36
N ASN A 19 11.50 -5.20 15.00
CA ASN A 19 12.63 -4.42 15.52
C ASN A 19 13.07 -3.30 14.58
N PHE A 20 12.41 -3.15 13.42
CA PHE A 20 12.70 -2.08 12.47
C PHE A 20 11.42 -1.46 11.91
N ALA A 21 10.55 -2.19 11.20
CA ALA A 21 9.45 -1.61 10.43
C ALA A 21 8.45 -0.84 11.32
N LEU A 22 8.04 -1.41 12.43
CA LEU A 22 7.23 -0.71 13.42
C LEU A 22 8.01 0.45 14.07
N GLY A 23 7.30 1.35 14.75
CA GLY A 23 7.89 2.53 15.36
C GLY A 23 8.50 3.52 14.36
N GLY A 24 8.07 3.49 13.08
CA GLY A 24 8.58 4.39 12.05
C GLY A 24 10.06 4.14 11.70
N GLY A 25 10.51 2.89 11.72
CA GLY A 25 11.90 2.50 11.44
C GLY A 25 12.78 2.29 12.68
N THR A 26 12.20 2.33 13.89
CA THR A 26 12.95 2.19 15.16
C THR A 26 12.64 0.90 15.93
N GLY A 27 11.60 0.17 15.51
CA GLY A 27 11.08 -1.00 16.23
C GLY A 27 10.14 -0.62 17.38
N ILE A 28 9.61 -1.66 18.03
CA ILE A 28 8.73 -1.53 19.21
C ILE A 28 9.51 -1.32 20.50
N LYS A 29 8.80 -0.95 21.55
CA LYS A 29 9.33 -0.85 22.93
C LYS A 29 8.71 -1.91 23.83
N PRO A 30 9.39 -2.35 24.89
CA PRO A 30 8.77 -3.18 25.93
C PRO A 30 7.53 -2.51 26.50
N GLY A 31 6.44 -3.26 26.61
CA GLY A 31 5.13 -2.77 27.06
C GLY A 31 4.19 -2.31 25.95
N ASP A 32 4.66 -2.13 24.71
CA ASP A 32 3.79 -1.81 23.58
C ASP A 32 2.78 -2.93 23.30
N VAL A 33 1.60 -2.56 22.86
CA VAL A 33 0.53 -3.48 22.44
C VAL A 33 0.50 -3.61 20.93
N VAL A 34 0.70 -4.82 20.44
CA VAL A 34 0.74 -5.10 19.00
C VAL A 34 -0.49 -5.92 18.58
N TYR A 35 -1.27 -5.37 17.66
CA TYR A 35 -2.34 -6.11 16.99
C TYR A 35 -1.76 -6.90 15.82
N LEU A 36 -1.59 -8.23 16.01
CA LEU A 36 -1.06 -9.15 15.03
C LEU A 36 -2.19 -9.88 14.32
N GLN A 37 -2.32 -9.66 13.02
CA GLN A 37 -3.33 -10.28 12.15
C GLN A 37 -2.70 -11.07 11.02
N GLY A 38 -3.29 -12.22 10.71
CA GLY A 38 -2.90 -13.01 9.55
C GLY A 38 -3.85 -14.17 9.30
N PRO A 39 -3.91 -14.64 8.05
CA PRO A 39 -4.68 -15.83 7.71
C PRO A 39 -3.99 -17.10 8.23
N THR A 40 -4.78 -18.17 8.37
CA THR A 40 -4.27 -19.48 8.83
C THR A 40 -3.21 -20.08 7.92
N SER A 41 -3.23 -19.72 6.63
CA SER A 41 -2.19 -20.10 5.65
C SER A 41 -0.80 -19.59 6.04
N ALA A 42 -0.70 -18.50 6.81
CA ALA A 42 0.55 -17.93 7.30
C ALA A 42 0.92 -18.37 8.74
N LEU A 43 0.33 -19.42 9.29
CA LEU A 43 0.56 -19.88 10.67
C LEU A 43 2.06 -20.00 11.04
N PRO A 44 2.96 -20.54 10.20
CA PRO A 44 4.39 -20.58 10.54
C PRO A 44 5.00 -19.20 10.77
N PHE A 45 4.62 -18.21 9.95
CA PHE A 45 5.11 -16.83 10.09
C PHE A 45 4.46 -16.10 11.27
N TYR A 46 3.17 -16.32 11.48
CA TYR A 46 2.46 -15.79 12.66
C TYR A 46 3.13 -16.27 13.97
N ASN A 47 3.52 -17.55 14.04
CA ASN A 47 4.24 -18.10 15.18
C ASN A 47 5.63 -17.47 15.36
N ALA A 48 6.37 -17.25 14.26
CA ALA A 48 7.67 -16.58 14.31
C ALA A 48 7.55 -15.14 14.82
N LEU A 49 6.54 -14.39 14.33
CA LEU A 49 6.22 -13.03 14.79
C LEU A 49 5.85 -13.02 16.26
N SER A 50 4.98 -13.93 16.71
CA SER A 50 4.56 -14.01 18.12
C SER A 50 5.75 -14.24 19.04
N LYS A 51 6.68 -15.13 18.67
CA LYS A 51 7.91 -15.38 19.46
C LYS A 51 8.77 -14.11 19.57
N VAL A 52 8.99 -13.40 18.45
CA VAL A 52 9.80 -12.17 18.45
C VAL A 52 9.10 -11.06 19.23
N LEU A 53 7.79 -10.88 19.12
CA LEU A 53 7.02 -9.90 19.89
C LEU A 53 7.13 -10.15 21.38
N ILE A 54 6.91 -11.38 21.84
CA ILE A 54 7.00 -11.77 23.25
C ILE A 54 8.42 -11.51 23.78
N THR A 55 9.45 -11.93 23.05
CA THR A 55 10.84 -11.72 23.47
C THR A 55 11.29 -10.26 23.43
N SER A 56 10.58 -9.41 22.67
CA SER A 56 10.77 -7.96 22.64
C SER A 56 9.95 -7.23 23.72
N GLY A 57 9.20 -7.95 24.56
CA GLY A 57 8.43 -7.40 25.67
C GLY A 57 7.08 -6.82 25.29
N ALA A 58 6.54 -7.13 24.12
CA ALA A 58 5.22 -6.66 23.68
C ALA A 58 4.08 -7.51 24.24
N SER A 59 2.92 -6.89 24.40
CA SER A 59 1.63 -7.57 24.56
C SER A 59 0.99 -7.77 23.17
N ILE A 60 0.39 -8.95 22.93
CA ILE A 60 -0.19 -9.29 21.65
C ILE A 60 -1.71 -9.32 21.75
N ILE A 61 -2.39 -8.53 20.92
CA ILE A 61 -3.78 -8.77 20.55
C ILE A 61 -3.73 -9.62 19.27
N GLY A 62 -4.04 -10.92 19.40
CA GLY A 62 -3.91 -11.89 18.32
C GLY A 62 -5.21 -12.08 17.54
N GLY A 63 -5.09 -12.26 16.22
CA GLY A 63 -6.17 -12.67 15.33
C GLY A 63 -5.63 -13.51 14.18
N LEU A 64 -5.73 -14.85 14.30
CA LEU A 64 -5.68 -15.76 13.16
C LEU A 64 -7.11 -16.02 12.70
N GLY A 65 -7.38 -15.90 11.42
CA GLY A 65 -8.55 -16.52 10.91
C GLY A 65 -9.62 -15.67 10.23
N ASP A 66 -9.35 -14.54 9.66
CA ASP A 66 -10.29 -13.92 8.70
C ASP A 66 -10.32 -14.66 7.34
N ASP A 67 -9.49 -15.71 7.21
CA ASP A 67 -9.34 -16.55 6.03
C ASP A 67 -9.71 -18.00 6.37
N MET A 68 -10.97 -18.22 6.69
CA MET A 68 -11.51 -19.57 6.86
C MET A 68 -11.93 -20.11 5.49
N HIS A 69 -10.97 -20.54 4.66
CA HIS A 69 -11.10 -21.25 3.37
C HIS A 69 -12.54 -21.33 2.81
N GLY A 70 -12.91 -20.39 1.92
CA GLY A 70 -14.26 -20.30 1.36
C GLY A 70 -15.28 -19.56 2.23
N MET A 71 -14.97 -19.21 3.48
CA MET A 71 -15.90 -18.50 4.35
C MET A 71 -16.08 -17.03 3.99
N GLY A 72 -15.07 -16.41 3.39
CA GLY A 72 -15.19 -15.06 2.86
C GLY A 72 -16.27 -15.00 1.78
N LYS A 73 -16.17 -15.86 0.78
CA LYS A 73 -17.19 -16.00 -0.26
C LYS A 73 -18.56 -16.39 0.31
N TYR A 74 -18.59 -17.40 1.18
CA TYR A 74 -19.84 -17.87 1.83
C TYR A 74 -20.55 -16.73 2.56
N TYR A 75 -19.80 -15.91 3.31
CA TYR A 75 -20.34 -14.74 3.99
C TYR A 75 -21.00 -13.76 3.02
N TYR A 76 -20.32 -13.37 1.95
CA TYR A 76 -20.90 -12.43 0.99
C TYR A 76 -22.08 -13.01 0.20
N ASP A 77 -22.08 -14.30 -0.08
CA ASP A 77 -23.18 -14.96 -0.78
C ASP A 77 -24.47 -14.99 0.07
N HIS A 78 -24.35 -15.21 1.37
CA HIS A 78 -25.50 -15.50 2.26
C HIS A 78 -25.84 -14.35 3.23
N ALA A 79 -24.91 -13.43 3.49
CA ALA A 79 -25.17 -12.33 4.42
C ALA A 79 -26.26 -11.38 3.88
N SER A 80 -27.21 -11.07 4.75
CA SER A 80 -28.18 -10.00 4.49
C SER A 80 -27.52 -8.64 4.47
N GLN A 81 -28.15 -7.66 3.84
CA GLN A 81 -27.68 -6.28 3.85
C GLN A 81 -27.42 -5.75 5.27
N LYS A 82 -28.30 -6.11 6.22
CA LYS A 82 -28.13 -5.76 7.64
C LYS A 82 -26.83 -6.32 8.21
N GLN A 83 -26.50 -7.58 7.95
CA GLN A 83 -25.23 -8.18 8.41
C GLN A 83 -24.01 -7.50 7.79
N LEU A 84 -24.05 -7.21 6.49
CA LEU A 84 -22.97 -6.51 5.78
C LEU A 84 -22.71 -5.09 6.33
N THR A 85 -23.74 -4.43 6.85
CA THR A 85 -23.68 -3.06 7.38
C THR A 85 -23.64 -2.98 8.90
N THR A 86 -23.78 -4.10 9.60
CA THR A 86 -23.68 -4.11 11.07
C THR A 86 -22.26 -3.74 11.50
N PHE A 87 -22.15 -2.66 12.27
CA PHE A 87 -20.89 -2.14 12.77
C PHE A 87 -20.77 -2.31 14.28
N LEU A 88 -19.82 -3.13 14.71
CA LEU A 88 -19.56 -3.42 16.13
C LEU A 88 -18.66 -2.33 16.75
N GLY A 89 -19.13 -1.08 16.75
CA GLY A 89 -18.34 0.10 17.03
C GLY A 89 -17.64 0.09 18.39
N LYS A 90 -18.29 -0.42 19.46
CA LYS A 90 -17.67 -0.51 20.79
C LYS A 90 -16.46 -1.46 20.82
N TYR A 91 -16.59 -2.61 20.15
CA TYR A 91 -15.48 -3.57 20.03
C TYR A 91 -14.29 -2.97 19.29
N TYR A 92 -14.55 -2.45 18.08
CA TYR A 92 -13.47 -1.87 17.28
C TYR A 92 -12.86 -0.62 17.91
N LYS A 93 -13.66 0.19 18.62
CA LYS A 93 -13.14 1.34 19.33
C LYS A 93 -12.16 0.93 20.43
N GLY A 94 -12.51 -0.04 21.25
CA GLY A 94 -11.63 -0.59 22.29
C GLY A 94 -10.36 -1.20 21.70
N LEU A 95 -10.46 -1.92 20.57
CA LEU A 95 -9.32 -2.47 19.86
C LEU A 95 -8.36 -1.34 19.42
N VAL A 96 -8.88 -0.29 18.75
CA VAL A 96 -8.06 0.85 18.30
C VAL A 96 -7.40 1.58 19.47
N GLU A 97 -8.13 1.80 20.57
CA GLU A 97 -7.61 2.47 21.76
C GLU A 97 -6.44 1.71 22.40
N GLN A 98 -6.53 0.38 22.47
CA GLN A 98 -5.48 -0.48 23.06
C GLN A 98 -4.25 -0.67 22.16
N THR A 99 -4.39 -0.59 20.83
CA THR A 99 -3.36 -0.97 19.87
C THR A 99 -2.33 0.16 19.68
N ASP A 100 -1.06 -0.06 19.98
CA ASP A 100 0.03 0.87 19.65
C ASP A 100 0.61 0.59 18.26
N HIS A 101 0.66 -0.69 17.87
CA HIS A 101 1.18 -1.13 16.58
C HIS A 101 0.31 -2.21 15.96
N ARG A 102 0.34 -2.31 14.63
CA ARG A 102 -0.33 -3.38 13.89
C ARG A 102 0.64 -4.04 12.92
N ILE A 103 0.63 -5.38 12.90
CA ILE A 103 1.23 -6.19 11.83
C ILE A 103 0.10 -6.92 11.13
N ALA A 104 -0.02 -6.77 9.82
CA ALA A 104 -0.91 -7.56 9.00
C ALA A 104 -0.12 -8.42 8.04
N ILE A 105 -0.44 -9.72 7.98
CA ILE A 105 0.17 -10.69 7.08
C ILE A 105 -0.77 -10.90 5.90
N ILE A 106 -0.24 -10.74 4.69
CA ILE A 106 -0.91 -11.07 3.43
C ILE A 106 -0.50 -12.50 3.07
N ALA A 107 -1.45 -13.41 2.89
CA ALA A 107 -1.18 -14.80 2.51
C ALA A 107 -2.45 -15.48 1.99
N ASP A 108 -2.87 -15.10 0.80
CA ASP A 108 -4.11 -15.60 0.21
C ASP A 108 -4.02 -17.10 -0.08
N HIS A 109 -4.88 -17.88 0.58
CA HIS A 109 -4.99 -19.31 0.35
C HIS A 109 -5.51 -19.62 -1.05
N ASP A 110 -6.51 -18.87 -1.48
CA ASP A 110 -7.07 -18.91 -2.84
C ASP A 110 -7.32 -17.47 -3.32
N VAL A 111 -6.44 -17.00 -4.21
CA VAL A 111 -6.56 -15.65 -4.80
C VAL A 111 -7.84 -15.44 -5.62
N HIS A 112 -8.55 -16.52 -5.95
CA HIS A 112 -9.79 -16.51 -6.73
C HIS A 112 -11.05 -16.71 -5.90
N GLU A 113 -10.95 -16.88 -4.58
CA GLU A 113 -12.09 -17.14 -3.70
C GLU A 113 -13.23 -16.15 -3.91
N MET A 114 -12.89 -14.89 -4.14
CA MET A 114 -13.86 -13.80 -4.24
C MET A 114 -14.31 -13.48 -5.67
N ASP A 115 -13.84 -14.20 -6.69
CA ASP A 115 -14.07 -13.88 -8.13
C ASP A 115 -15.55 -13.80 -8.51
N SER A 116 -16.41 -14.60 -7.88
CA SER A 116 -17.86 -14.65 -8.15
C SER A 116 -18.71 -13.81 -7.20
N VAL A 117 -18.12 -13.14 -6.23
CA VAL A 117 -18.85 -12.31 -5.24
C VAL A 117 -19.34 -11.02 -5.90
N ASP A 118 -20.57 -10.59 -5.57
CA ASP A 118 -21.07 -9.30 -6.06
C ASP A 118 -20.25 -8.13 -5.48
N PRO A 119 -19.55 -7.37 -6.33
CA PRO A 119 -18.74 -6.24 -5.89
C PRO A 119 -19.49 -5.21 -5.04
N LYS A 120 -20.80 -5.03 -5.27
CA LYS A 120 -21.60 -4.09 -4.49
C LYS A 120 -21.70 -4.49 -3.03
N LYS A 121 -21.79 -5.78 -2.74
CA LYS A 121 -21.80 -6.29 -1.35
C LYS A 121 -20.47 -6.02 -0.66
N MET A 122 -19.35 -6.22 -1.36
CA MET A 122 -18.01 -5.93 -0.85
C MET A 122 -17.83 -4.44 -0.53
N MET A 123 -18.21 -3.56 -1.47
CA MET A 123 -18.13 -2.11 -1.27
C MET A 123 -19.03 -1.64 -0.12
N LEU A 124 -20.20 -2.22 0.02
CA LEU A 124 -21.12 -1.91 1.12
C LEU A 124 -20.52 -2.27 2.48
N ALA A 125 -19.95 -3.46 2.60
CA ALA A 125 -19.30 -3.91 3.83
C ALA A 125 -18.06 -3.04 4.16
N GLN A 126 -17.23 -2.72 3.17
CA GLN A 126 -16.07 -1.85 3.35
C GLN A 126 -16.47 -0.46 3.83
N LYS A 127 -17.47 0.15 3.20
CA LYS A 127 -17.98 1.46 3.58
C LYS A 127 -18.49 1.48 5.04
N SER A 128 -19.12 0.41 5.50
CA SER A 128 -19.62 0.31 6.88
C SER A 128 -18.49 0.25 7.91
N ARG A 129 -17.30 -0.23 7.53
CA ARG A 129 -16.10 -0.34 8.38
C ARG A 129 -15.19 0.89 8.34
N LYS A 130 -15.51 1.89 7.51
CA LYS A 130 -14.72 3.13 7.39
C LYS A 130 -14.37 3.78 8.73
N PRO A 131 -15.27 3.85 9.75
CA PRO A 131 -14.93 4.46 11.04
C PRO A 131 -13.69 3.85 11.71
N VAL A 132 -13.42 2.55 11.55
CA VAL A 132 -12.23 1.90 12.12
C VAL A 132 -10.96 2.45 11.51
N SER A 133 -10.95 2.56 10.17
CA SER A 133 -9.83 3.15 9.43
C SER A 133 -9.61 4.61 9.85
N ASP A 134 -10.69 5.38 10.00
CA ASP A 134 -10.59 6.78 10.42
C ASP A 134 -9.99 6.91 11.84
N TRP A 135 -10.40 6.06 12.80
CA TRP A 135 -9.84 6.06 14.15
C TRP A 135 -8.35 5.67 14.19
N PHE A 136 -7.93 4.68 13.40
CA PHE A 136 -6.51 4.35 13.29
C PHE A 136 -5.71 5.49 12.66
N ASN A 137 -6.23 6.13 11.61
CA ASN A 137 -5.58 7.28 10.99
C ASN A 137 -5.45 8.47 11.94
N ASP A 138 -6.50 8.75 12.74
CA ASP A 138 -6.44 9.79 13.78
C ASP A 138 -5.35 9.51 14.81
N LYS A 139 -5.20 8.22 15.19
CA LYS A 139 -4.17 7.78 16.13
C LYS A 139 -2.77 7.89 15.50
N GLU A 140 -2.63 7.53 14.23
CA GLU A 140 -1.40 7.67 13.44
C GLU A 140 -0.99 9.14 13.27
N ASN A 141 -1.91 10.02 12.90
CA ASN A 141 -1.68 11.46 12.76
C ASN A 141 -1.18 12.10 14.06
N LYS A 142 -1.54 11.52 15.22
CA LYS A 142 -1.06 11.92 16.56
C LYS A 142 0.26 11.27 16.96
N GLY A 143 0.89 10.47 16.07
CA GLY A 143 2.13 9.74 16.36
C GLY A 143 1.99 8.64 17.42
N LYS A 144 0.78 8.14 17.66
CA LYS A 144 0.47 7.14 18.69
C LYS A 144 0.19 5.75 18.12
N TYR A 145 0.44 5.55 16.83
CA TYR A 145 0.18 4.29 16.15
C TYR A 145 1.09 4.15 14.95
N THR A 146 1.63 2.95 14.74
CA THR A 146 2.31 2.57 13.51
C THR A 146 1.83 1.20 13.05
N TRP A 147 2.02 0.91 11.77
CA TRP A 147 1.62 -0.35 11.19
C TRP A 147 2.61 -0.83 10.14
N THR A 148 2.58 -2.12 9.85
CA THR A 148 3.35 -2.71 8.77
C THR A 148 2.58 -3.86 8.12
N LEU A 149 2.77 -4.01 6.80
CA LEU A 149 2.30 -5.13 6.00
C LEU A 149 3.47 -6.01 5.61
N ALA A 150 3.24 -7.32 5.53
CA ALA A 150 4.22 -8.29 5.07
C ALA A 150 3.55 -9.43 4.32
N LEU A 151 4.23 -9.94 3.30
CA LEU A 151 3.75 -11.03 2.46
C LEU A 151 4.33 -12.37 2.92
N TYR A 152 3.45 -13.34 3.16
CA TYR A 152 3.80 -14.75 3.28
C TYR A 152 3.32 -15.48 2.03
N GLY A 153 4.26 -15.92 1.17
CA GLY A 153 3.92 -16.53 -0.11
C GLY A 153 3.21 -17.86 0.02
N THR A 154 2.07 -18.00 -0.65
CA THR A 154 1.29 -19.22 -0.73
C THR A 154 1.40 -19.89 -2.10
N PRO A 155 1.08 -21.20 -2.21
CA PRO A 155 1.02 -21.88 -3.51
C PRO A 155 0.10 -21.21 -4.52
N SER A 156 -1.06 -20.70 -4.05
CA SER A 156 -2.04 -20.00 -4.90
C SER A 156 -1.47 -18.71 -5.48
N MET A 157 -0.83 -17.89 -4.65
CA MET A 157 -0.19 -16.64 -5.07
C MET A 157 0.96 -16.90 -6.05
N ALA A 158 1.82 -17.88 -5.78
CA ALA A 158 2.89 -18.27 -6.69
C ALA A 158 2.36 -18.73 -8.06
N LYS A 159 1.31 -19.54 -8.06
CA LYS A 159 0.64 -20.01 -9.30
C LYS A 159 0.06 -18.84 -10.09
N GLU A 160 -0.62 -17.90 -9.44
CA GLU A 160 -1.20 -16.71 -10.11
C GLU A 160 -0.10 -15.82 -10.71
N ALA A 161 1.04 -15.70 -10.05
CA ALA A 161 2.21 -15.01 -10.56
C ALA A 161 2.94 -15.77 -11.70
N GLY A 162 2.54 -17.00 -12.02
CA GLY A 162 3.21 -17.86 -12.99
C GLY A 162 4.58 -18.35 -12.53
N LEU A 163 4.80 -18.43 -11.22
CA LEU A 163 6.07 -18.79 -10.61
C LEU A 163 5.96 -20.12 -9.85
N SER A 164 7.09 -20.85 -9.71
CA SER A 164 7.16 -21.90 -8.69
C SER A 164 7.21 -21.28 -7.30
N GLU A 165 6.71 -21.96 -6.27
CA GLU A 165 6.75 -21.48 -4.88
C GLU A 165 8.16 -21.09 -4.43
N LYS A 166 9.19 -21.85 -4.85
CA LYS A 166 10.57 -21.53 -4.56
C LYS A 166 11.00 -20.19 -5.16
N VAL A 167 10.67 -19.95 -6.42
CA VAL A 167 11.02 -18.68 -7.11
C VAL A 167 10.24 -17.53 -6.49
N TYR A 168 8.98 -17.73 -6.10
CA TYR A 168 8.15 -16.74 -5.43
C TYR A 168 8.78 -16.35 -4.07
N TRP A 169 9.17 -17.31 -3.26
CA TRP A 169 9.87 -17.08 -2.00
C TRP A 169 11.26 -16.48 -2.19
N ASP A 170 12.00 -16.84 -3.26
CA ASP A 170 13.27 -16.20 -3.59
C ASP A 170 13.11 -14.67 -3.85
N GLN A 171 11.98 -14.24 -4.44
CA GLN A 171 11.67 -12.81 -4.58
C GLN A 171 11.43 -12.17 -3.20
N ILE A 172 10.63 -12.80 -2.33
CA ILE A 172 10.35 -12.31 -0.98
C ILE A 172 11.65 -12.18 -0.18
N ILE A 173 12.47 -13.23 -0.17
CA ILE A 173 13.74 -13.29 0.58
C ILE A 173 14.69 -12.17 0.12
N LYS A 174 14.84 -11.96 -1.18
CA LYS A 174 15.72 -10.93 -1.74
C LYS A 174 15.18 -9.52 -1.51
N ALA A 175 13.90 -9.30 -1.76
CA ALA A 175 13.26 -8.00 -1.58
C ALA A 175 13.28 -7.55 -0.13
N CYS A 176 13.10 -8.48 0.82
CA CYS A 176 13.12 -8.19 2.26
C CYS A 176 14.53 -8.32 2.88
N PHE A 177 15.60 -8.54 2.06
CA PHE A 177 16.99 -8.72 2.49
C PHE A 177 17.23 -9.89 3.47
N LEU A 178 16.35 -10.90 3.47
CA LEU A 178 16.42 -12.02 4.42
C LEU A 178 17.61 -12.96 4.15
N ASP A 179 18.19 -12.88 2.95
CA ASP A 179 19.45 -13.55 2.56
C ASP A 179 20.69 -12.92 3.21
N LYS A 180 20.59 -11.66 3.68
CA LYS A 180 21.71 -10.94 4.30
C LYS A 180 21.96 -11.42 5.73
N LEU A 181 23.20 -11.18 6.20
CA LEU A 181 23.58 -11.49 7.59
C LEU A 181 22.75 -10.65 8.57
N ASP A 182 22.65 -9.34 8.30
CA ASP A 182 21.87 -8.38 9.06
C ASP A 182 20.86 -7.64 8.14
N PRO A 183 19.62 -8.16 8.00
CA PRO A 183 18.59 -7.52 7.22
C PRO A 183 18.20 -6.13 7.74
N ILE A 184 18.26 -5.91 9.06
CA ILE A 184 17.87 -4.64 9.67
C ILE A 184 18.86 -3.55 9.31
N ALA A 185 20.16 -3.81 9.36
CA ALA A 185 21.18 -2.87 8.92
C ALA A 185 21.01 -2.50 7.44
N GLN A 186 20.66 -3.49 6.59
CA GLN A 186 20.41 -3.24 5.18
C GLN A 186 19.15 -2.36 4.99
N TRP A 187 18.07 -2.63 5.71
CA TRP A 187 16.87 -1.81 5.68
C TRP A 187 17.13 -0.37 6.15
N LYS A 188 17.88 -0.17 7.22
CA LYS A 188 18.28 1.16 7.70
C LYS A 188 19.05 1.95 6.63
N LYS A 189 19.95 1.28 5.90
CA LYS A 189 20.68 1.89 4.76
C LYS A 189 19.73 2.25 3.63
N THR A 190 18.88 1.33 3.18
CA THR A 190 17.92 1.54 2.09
C THR A 190 16.96 2.66 2.43
N THR A 191 16.37 2.65 3.63
CA THR A 191 15.47 3.70 4.12
C THR A 191 16.12 5.07 4.09
N LYS A 192 17.38 5.17 4.54
CA LYS A 192 18.13 6.44 4.50
C LYS A 192 18.29 6.98 3.08
N GLU A 193 18.56 6.12 2.10
CA GLU A 193 18.68 6.53 0.70
C GLU A 193 17.33 6.98 0.11
N VAL A 194 16.26 6.25 0.38
CA VAL A 194 14.89 6.61 -0.04
C VAL A 194 14.48 7.96 0.58
N GLN A 195 14.71 8.14 1.88
CA GLN A 195 14.43 9.40 2.57
C GLN A 195 15.26 10.57 2.06
N ARG A 196 16.54 10.32 1.65
CA ARG A 196 17.38 11.34 1.01
C ARG A 196 16.78 11.84 -0.29
N VAL A 197 16.26 10.93 -1.13
CA VAL A 197 15.57 11.30 -2.38
C VAL A 197 14.28 12.06 -2.09
N ALA A 198 13.46 11.56 -1.16
CA ALA A 198 12.21 12.22 -0.76
C ALA A 198 12.46 13.65 -0.23
N LYS A 199 13.51 13.84 0.58
CA LYS A 199 13.91 15.15 1.05
C LYS A 199 14.32 16.07 -0.09
N LYS A 200 15.15 15.61 -1.02
CA LYS A 200 15.57 16.41 -2.18
C LYS A 200 14.36 16.86 -3.02
N LEU A 201 13.37 15.97 -3.26
CA LEU A 201 12.15 16.33 -3.97
C LEU A 201 11.35 17.39 -3.20
N SER A 202 11.23 17.26 -1.88
CA SER A 202 10.53 18.24 -1.03
C SER A 202 11.22 19.61 -1.06
N ASP A 203 12.56 19.63 -1.04
CA ASP A 203 13.36 20.86 -1.07
C ASP A 203 13.25 21.62 -2.41
N LEU A 204 12.89 20.94 -3.51
CA LEU A 204 12.75 21.55 -4.85
C LEU A 204 11.60 22.54 -4.98
N GLN A 205 10.69 22.62 -4.00
CA GLN A 205 9.52 23.52 -4.06
C GLN A 205 8.70 23.33 -5.35
N ILE A 206 8.35 22.09 -5.65
CA ILE A 206 7.56 21.72 -6.82
C ILE A 206 6.15 22.31 -6.70
N ASP A 207 5.66 22.97 -7.75
CA ASP A 207 4.26 23.43 -7.89
C ASP A 207 3.41 22.37 -8.59
N LYS A 208 3.91 21.88 -9.73
CA LYS A 208 3.25 20.90 -10.58
C LYS A 208 4.24 19.88 -11.09
N PHE A 209 3.76 18.73 -11.51
CA PHE A 209 4.58 17.77 -12.23
C PHE A 209 3.80 17.10 -13.35
N HIS A 210 4.50 16.76 -14.41
CA HIS A 210 3.97 16.16 -15.61
C HIS A 210 4.69 14.84 -15.88
N ILE A 211 3.94 13.76 -16.04
CA ILE A 211 4.45 12.46 -16.42
C ILE A 211 4.05 12.13 -17.85
N VAL A 212 5.02 11.75 -18.65
CA VAL A 212 4.84 11.42 -20.08
C VAL A 212 5.50 10.10 -20.40
N GLY A 213 4.84 9.27 -21.17
CA GLY A 213 5.30 8.01 -21.72
C GLY A 213 4.37 7.56 -22.86
N LYS A 214 4.63 6.38 -23.44
CA LYS A 214 3.79 5.85 -24.50
C LYS A 214 2.34 5.52 -24.07
N ASP A 215 2.15 5.36 -22.78
CA ASP A 215 0.90 4.91 -22.14
C ASP A 215 0.41 5.88 -21.04
N VAL A 216 0.98 7.09 -21.00
CA VAL A 216 0.61 8.11 -20.01
C VAL A 216 0.90 9.53 -20.52
N ASP A 217 -0.04 10.43 -20.26
CA ASP A 217 0.12 11.88 -20.29
C ASP A 217 -0.74 12.45 -19.16
N MET A 218 -0.11 12.66 -17.99
CA MET A 218 -0.80 13.09 -16.77
C MET A 218 -0.12 14.30 -16.15
N ARG A 219 -0.92 15.25 -15.72
CA ARG A 219 -0.49 16.45 -14.99
C ARG A 219 -1.10 16.45 -13.60
N TYR A 220 -0.29 16.88 -12.63
CA TYR A 220 -0.66 16.95 -11.23
C TYR A 220 -0.27 18.31 -10.64
N SER A 221 -1.14 18.88 -9.81
CA SER A 221 -0.73 19.93 -8.88
C SER A 221 -0.24 19.29 -7.60
N LEU A 222 0.97 19.62 -7.13
CA LEU A 222 1.49 19.04 -5.89
C LEU A 222 0.64 19.48 -4.69
N GLY A 223 0.20 20.75 -4.70
CA GLY A 223 -0.59 21.34 -3.63
C GLY A 223 0.27 22.04 -2.56
N ALA A 224 -0.41 22.90 -1.81
CA ALA A 224 0.25 23.66 -0.75
C ALA A 224 0.64 22.74 0.42
N LYS A 225 1.80 23.04 1.03
CA LYS A 225 2.32 22.31 2.21
C LYS A 225 2.37 20.81 1.98
N ARG A 226 2.89 20.38 0.84
CA ARG A 226 3.16 18.98 0.51
C ARG A 226 4.64 18.69 0.62
N LYS A 227 4.95 17.50 1.12
CA LYS A 227 6.28 16.90 1.07
C LYS A 227 6.21 15.52 0.42
N TRP A 228 7.35 15.06 -0.04
CA TRP A 228 7.56 13.69 -0.49
C TRP A 228 8.04 12.85 0.67
N LEU A 229 7.62 11.61 0.73
CA LEU A 229 7.96 10.63 1.75
C LEU A 229 8.45 9.34 1.12
N GLY A 230 9.01 8.46 1.95
CA GLY A 230 9.39 7.11 1.62
C GLY A 230 10.20 6.46 2.74
N GLY A 231 10.27 5.14 2.74
CA GLY A 231 11.07 4.39 3.71
C GLY A 231 10.52 4.44 5.15
N GLY A 232 9.22 4.48 5.34
CA GLY A 232 8.58 4.58 6.64
C GLY A 232 8.35 3.27 7.40
N GLY A 233 8.67 2.12 6.80
CA GLY A 233 8.45 0.79 7.42
C GLY A 233 7.00 0.29 7.36
N ARG A 234 6.05 1.04 6.79
CA ARG A 234 4.65 0.61 6.64
C ARG A 234 4.54 -0.66 5.80
N ASN A 235 5.27 -0.69 4.70
CA ASN A 235 5.37 -1.82 3.79
C ASN A 235 6.77 -2.44 3.89
N ILE A 236 6.85 -3.75 4.01
CA ILE A 236 8.08 -4.51 3.87
C ILE A 236 7.88 -5.59 2.80
N PRO A 237 8.43 -5.34 1.59
CA PRO A 237 9.36 -4.27 1.22
C PRO A 237 8.66 -2.95 0.84
N SER A 238 9.39 -1.82 0.94
CA SER A 238 9.06 -0.58 0.25
C SER A 238 10.33 0.14 -0.20
N PHE A 239 10.36 0.53 -1.47
CA PHE A 239 11.46 1.26 -2.12
C PHE A 239 10.98 2.56 -2.76
N GLU A 240 9.76 2.92 -2.49
CA GLU A 240 9.05 4.02 -3.11
C GLU A 240 9.36 5.38 -2.50
N VAL A 241 9.18 6.40 -3.33
CA VAL A 241 9.06 7.78 -2.90
C VAL A 241 7.73 8.32 -3.41
N PHE A 242 6.86 8.73 -2.50
CA PHE A 242 5.47 9.08 -2.79
C PHE A 242 5.05 10.43 -2.23
N THR A 243 3.94 10.93 -2.73
CA THR A 243 3.22 12.10 -2.20
C THR A 243 1.72 11.97 -2.47
N SER A 244 0.91 12.70 -1.72
CA SER A 244 -0.53 12.83 -2.00
C SER A 244 -0.79 14.18 -2.69
N PRO A 245 -0.93 14.24 -4.02
CA PRO A 245 -1.17 15.49 -4.75
C PRO A 245 -2.48 16.18 -4.35
N ASP A 246 -2.62 17.45 -4.67
CA ASP A 246 -3.93 18.12 -4.66
C ASP A 246 -4.79 17.49 -5.76
N TRP A 247 -5.79 16.70 -5.36
CA TRP A 247 -6.61 15.95 -6.30
C TRP A 247 -7.27 16.83 -7.37
N ARG A 248 -7.56 18.11 -7.07
CA ARG A 248 -8.25 19.06 -7.96
C ARG A 248 -7.45 19.40 -9.21
N GLY A 249 -6.13 19.30 -9.13
CA GLY A 249 -5.22 19.60 -10.24
C GLY A 249 -4.75 18.37 -11.04
N THR A 250 -5.50 17.27 -10.98
CA THR A 250 -5.16 16.05 -11.73
C THR A 250 -5.87 16.03 -13.07
N GLU A 251 -5.11 15.99 -14.16
CA GLU A 251 -5.60 16.05 -15.55
C GLU A 251 -4.83 15.05 -16.45
N GLY A 252 -5.49 14.50 -17.46
CA GLY A 252 -4.86 13.66 -18.47
C GLY A 252 -5.32 12.22 -18.44
N TRP A 253 -4.49 11.30 -18.95
CA TRP A 253 -4.83 9.89 -19.04
C TRP A 253 -3.62 8.99 -18.73
N ILE A 254 -3.91 7.78 -18.24
CA ILE A 254 -2.92 6.77 -17.93
C ILE A 254 -3.47 5.38 -18.19
N LYS A 255 -2.64 4.52 -18.80
CA LYS A 255 -2.88 3.08 -18.92
C LYS A 255 -1.89 2.34 -18.01
N PHE A 256 -2.40 1.38 -17.26
CA PHE A 256 -1.61 0.52 -16.38
C PHE A 256 -1.33 -0.81 -17.07
N ASN A 257 -0.08 -1.25 -17.05
CA ASN A 257 0.34 -2.51 -17.67
C ASN A 257 0.41 -3.68 -16.68
N GLN A 258 0.24 -3.41 -15.38
CA GLN A 258 0.09 -4.45 -14.38
C GLN A 258 -1.40 -4.63 -14.04
N PRO A 259 -1.86 -5.86 -13.81
CA PRO A 259 -3.23 -6.09 -13.37
C PRO A 259 -3.41 -5.59 -11.93
N LEU A 260 -4.63 -5.18 -11.62
CA LEU A 260 -5.07 -4.89 -10.26
C LEU A 260 -5.82 -6.11 -9.71
N TYR A 261 -5.42 -6.58 -8.55
CA TYR A 261 -6.19 -7.53 -7.75
C TYR A 261 -6.99 -6.75 -6.70
N TYR A 262 -8.30 -6.85 -6.78
CA TYR A 262 -9.16 -6.11 -5.87
C TYR A 262 -10.15 -7.07 -5.23
N TYR A 263 -9.89 -7.43 -3.99
CA TYR A 263 -10.61 -8.48 -3.25
C TYR A 263 -10.65 -9.84 -3.98
N GLY A 264 -9.59 -10.20 -4.68
CA GLY A 264 -9.46 -11.43 -5.44
C GLY A 264 -9.60 -11.22 -6.94
N PRO A 265 -10.75 -10.77 -7.51
CA PRO A 265 -10.90 -10.59 -8.94
C PRO A 265 -9.86 -9.68 -9.57
N LYS A 266 -9.26 -10.19 -10.66
CA LYS A 266 -8.22 -9.51 -11.43
C LYS A 266 -8.84 -8.55 -12.46
N VAL A 267 -8.49 -7.25 -12.37
CA VAL A 267 -8.84 -6.22 -13.34
C VAL A 267 -7.64 -5.97 -14.25
N GLN A 268 -7.80 -6.07 -15.59
CA GLN A 268 -6.68 -5.98 -16.55
C GLN A 268 -6.83 -4.82 -17.51
N ASP A 269 -5.67 -4.35 -18.04
CA ASP A 269 -5.59 -3.28 -19.05
C ASP A 269 -6.38 -2.03 -18.65
N ILE A 270 -6.21 -1.62 -17.41
CA ILE A 270 -6.91 -0.46 -16.86
C ILE A 270 -6.41 0.80 -17.57
N MET A 271 -7.36 1.61 -18.05
CA MET A 271 -7.08 2.97 -18.50
C MET A 271 -8.02 3.94 -17.82
N LEU A 272 -7.45 4.98 -17.22
CA LEU A 272 -8.18 6.06 -16.57
C LEU A 272 -7.93 7.37 -17.30
N THR A 273 -8.99 8.18 -17.45
CA THR A 273 -8.89 9.57 -17.90
C THR A 273 -9.41 10.48 -16.81
N PHE A 274 -8.59 11.45 -16.43
CA PHE A 274 -8.91 12.44 -15.41
C PHE A 274 -9.24 13.78 -16.05
N LYS A 275 -10.27 14.43 -15.52
CA LYS A 275 -10.63 15.81 -15.86
C LYS A 275 -11.15 16.52 -14.62
N ASN A 276 -10.63 17.72 -14.35
CA ASN A 276 -10.96 18.47 -13.14
C ASN A 276 -10.81 17.62 -11.86
N GLY A 277 -9.70 16.85 -11.77
CA GLY A 277 -9.35 16.03 -10.63
C GLY A 277 -10.14 14.73 -10.45
N ARG A 278 -11.02 14.37 -11.40
CA ARG A 278 -11.88 13.18 -11.30
C ARG A 278 -11.71 12.26 -12.49
N VAL A 279 -11.81 10.98 -12.24
CA VAL A 279 -11.91 9.97 -13.30
C VAL A 279 -13.23 10.16 -14.04
N VAL A 280 -13.16 10.57 -15.30
CA VAL A 280 -14.31 10.76 -16.19
C VAL A 280 -14.50 9.59 -17.15
N LYS A 281 -13.46 8.79 -17.37
CA LYS A 281 -13.51 7.56 -18.17
C LYS A 281 -12.63 6.50 -17.54
N ALA A 282 -13.19 5.30 -17.35
CA ALA A 282 -12.49 4.12 -16.86
C ALA A 282 -12.84 2.93 -17.73
N THR A 283 -11.81 2.28 -18.27
CA THR A 283 -11.95 1.05 -19.07
C THR A 283 -11.00 -0.02 -18.58
N ALA A 284 -11.38 -1.27 -18.76
CA ALA A 284 -10.55 -2.43 -18.50
C ALA A 284 -10.95 -3.55 -19.47
N SER A 285 -10.01 -4.42 -19.87
CA SER A 285 -10.29 -5.57 -20.72
C SER A 285 -10.96 -6.72 -19.96
N LYS A 286 -10.69 -6.84 -18.66
CA LYS A 286 -11.30 -7.83 -17.76
C LYS A 286 -11.84 -7.13 -16.51
N ASN A 287 -13.02 -7.57 -16.05
CA ASN A 287 -13.69 -7.08 -14.83
C ASN A 287 -13.94 -5.55 -14.78
N GLN A 288 -14.25 -4.94 -15.93
CA GLN A 288 -14.55 -3.50 -15.99
C GLN A 288 -15.72 -3.07 -15.09
N LYS A 289 -16.69 -3.96 -14.84
CA LYS A 289 -17.78 -3.68 -13.91
C LYS A 289 -17.24 -3.45 -12.49
N LEU A 290 -16.34 -4.31 -12.02
CA LEU A 290 -15.69 -4.17 -10.71
C LEU A 290 -14.94 -2.83 -10.61
N LEU A 291 -14.16 -2.46 -11.62
CA LEU A 291 -13.47 -1.17 -11.67
C LEU A 291 -14.45 0.01 -11.50
N ARG A 292 -15.59 -0.03 -12.19
CA ARG A 292 -16.59 1.03 -12.11
C ARG A 292 -17.27 1.09 -10.74
N GLU A 293 -17.63 -0.05 -10.15
CA GLU A 293 -18.22 -0.11 -8.80
C GLU A 293 -17.21 0.37 -7.73
N MET A 294 -15.92 0.01 -7.87
CA MET A 294 -14.86 0.50 -7.01
C MET A 294 -14.77 2.04 -7.08
N LEU A 295 -14.72 2.62 -8.27
CA LEU A 295 -14.67 4.08 -8.47
C LEU A 295 -15.96 4.81 -8.04
N ALA A 296 -17.07 4.09 -7.86
CA ALA A 296 -18.35 4.60 -7.41
C ALA A 296 -18.62 4.39 -5.92
N THR A 297 -17.68 3.83 -5.14
CA THR A 297 -17.83 3.53 -3.70
C THR A 297 -18.26 4.75 -2.90
N ASP A 298 -17.62 5.89 -3.16
CA ASP A 298 -17.98 7.21 -2.61
C ASP A 298 -17.46 8.34 -3.52
N THR A 299 -17.69 9.60 -3.13
CA THR A 299 -17.31 10.76 -3.94
C THR A 299 -15.80 10.92 -4.13
N GLY A 300 -14.98 10.42 -3.22
CA GLY A 300 -13.52 10.45 -3.27
C GLY A 300 -12.92 9.27 -4.05
N ALA A 301 -13.66 8.17 -4.22
CA ALA A 301 -13.15 6.96 -4.86
C ALA A 301 -12.67 7.17 -6.32
N SER A 302 -13.14 8.21 -7.00
CA SER A 302 -12.73 8.58 -8.36
C SER A 302 -11.70 9.70 -8.43
N GLN A 303 -11.08 10.08 -7.30
CA GLN A 303 -10.06 11.11 -7.20
C GLN A 303 -8.71 10.50 -6.84
N ILE A 304 -7.60 11.18 -7.19
CA ILE A 304 -6.28 10.70 -6.80
C ILE A 304 -6.08 10.82 -5.28
N GLY A 305 -5.47 9.79 -4.69
CA GLY A 305 -5.02 9.76 -3.29
C GLY A 305 -3.50 9.79 -3.17
N GLU A 306 -2.81 9.16 -4.12
CA GLU A 306 -1.37 9.01 -4.10
C GLU A 306 -0.75 9.00 -5.50
N PHE A 307 0.49 9.48 -5.56
CA PHE A 307 1.41 9.30 -6.69
C PHE A 307 2.77 8.87 -6.16
N SER A 308 3.31 7.80 -6.72
CA SER A 308 4.55 7.18 -6.26
C SER A 308 5.50 6.81 -7.40
N LEU A 309 6.80 6.82 -7.09
CA LEU A 309 7.91 6.44 -7.98
C LEU A 309 8.86 5.50 -7.25
N THR A 310 9.22 4.40 -7.90
CA THR A 310 10.26 3.47 -7.41
C THR A 310 11.46 3.48 -8.35
N ASP A 311 12.66 3.74 -7.81
CA ASP A 311 13.91 3.70 -8.56
C ASP A 311 14.33 2.24 -8.78
N LYS A 312 14.58 1.87 -10.04
CA LYS A 312 15.00 0.52 -10.42
C LYS A 312 16.27 0.03 -9.75
N ARG A 313 17.13 0.96 -9.28
CA ARG A 313 18.39 0.63 -8.60
C ARG A 313 18.18 0.24 -7.14
N ALA A 314 17.06 0.67 -6.54
CA ALA A 314 16.75 0.42 -5.14
C ALA A 314 15.99 -0.89 -4.94
N SER A 315 15.06 -1.22 -5.85
CA SER A 315 14.20 -2.39 -5.70
C SER A 315 14.87 -3.68 -6.16
N HIS A 316 14.72 -4.72 -5.35
CA HIS A 316 15.15 -6.09 -5.65
C HIS A 316 14.03 -7.00 -6.17
N ILE A 317 12.83 -6.45 -6.42
CA ILE A 317 11.71 -7.16 -7.00
C ILE A 317 11.86 -7.14 -8.52
N THR A 318 12.10 -8.29 -9.11
CA THR A 318 12.40 -8.43 -10.55
C THR A 318 11.34 -9.19 -11.33
N LYS A 319 10.35 -9.75 -10.63
CA LYS A 319 9.26 -10.53 -11.20
C LYS A 319 7.92 -10.03 -10.71
N PHE A 320 6.91 -10.15 -11.55
CA PHE A 320 5.53 -9.95 -11.18
C PHE A 320 5.13 -10.96 -10.09
N MET A 321 4.51 -10.49 -9.02
CA MET A 321 4.18 -11.27 -7.84
C MET A 321 2.67 -11.51 -7.67
N ALA A 322 1.85 -10.91 -8.53
CA ALA A 322 0.38 -10.94 -8.45
C ALA A 322 -0.14 -10.47 -7.08
N GLU A 323 0.61 -9.54 -6.46
CA GLU A 323 0.30 -8.98 -5.15
C GLU A 323 0.78 -7.52 -5.08
N THR A 324 -0.13 -6.61 -4.73
CA THR A 324 0.07 -5.16 -4.84
C THR A 324 1.28 -4.67 -4.05
N LEU A 325 1.49 -5.11 -2.81
CA LEU A 325 2.60 -4.71 -1.95
C LEU A 325 3.98 -4.91 -2.61
N PHE A 326 4.12 -6.00 -3.39
CA PHE A 326 5.36 -6.27 -4.12
C PHE A 326 5.38 -5.59 -5.49
N ASP A 327 4.28 -5.67 -6.22
CA ASP A 327 4.22 -5.19 -7.59
C ASP A 327 4.32 -3.66 -7.68
N GLU A 328 3.80 -2.91 -6.68
CA GLU A 328 3.96 -1.45 -6.56
C GLU A 328 5.41 -1.03 -6.29
N ASN A 329 6.25 -1.94 -5.86
CA ASN A 329 7.66 -1.75 -5.58
C ASN A 329 8.59 -2.43 -6.60
N MET A 330 8.07 -2.92 -7.72
CA MET A 330 8.86 -3.60 -8.76
C MET A 330 9.90 -2.67 -9.36
N GLY A 331 11.16 -3.14 -9.41
CA GLY A 331 12.26 -2.41 -10.04
C GLY A 331 12.23 -2.48 -11.56
N GLY A 332 12.31 -3.67 -12.10
CA GLY A 332 12.28 -3.91 -13.56
C GLY A 332 13.28 -3.05 -14.35
N PRO A 333 13.12 -2.95 -15.68
CA PRO A 333 14.01 -2.15 -16.53
C PRO A 333 13.75 -0.64 -16.42
N PHE A 334 12.56 -0.21 -16.04
CA PHE A 334 12.11 1.18 -16.02
C PHE A 334 11.58 1.65 -14.67
N GLY A 335 11.90 0.93 -13.59
CA GLY A 335 11.34 1.23 -12.28
C GLY A 335 9.83 1.03 -12.24
N ASN A 336 9.18 1.74 -11.34
CA ASN A 336 7.76 1.67 -11.14
C ASN A 336 7.16 3.06 -10.94
N THR A 337 5.95 3.22 -11.43
CA THR A 337 5.07 4.33 -11.09
C THR A 337 3.75 3.73 -10.69
N HIS A 338 3.25 4.06 -9.51
CA HIS A 338 1.87 3.76 -9.19
C HIS A 338 1.08 5.02 -8.83
N LEU A 339 -0.20 4.90 -8.99
CA LEU A 339 -1.17 5.92 -8.67
C LEU A 339 -2.27 5.25 -7.86
N ALA A 340 -2.58 5.79 -6.69
CA ALA A 340 -3.78 5.37 -5.96
C ALA A 340 -4.95 6.29 -6.26
N VAL A 341 -6.13 5.70 -6.49
CA VAL A 341 -7.39 6.40 -6.36
C VAL A 341 -7.94 6.22 -4.96
N GLY A 342 -8.67 7.22 -4.47
CA GLY A 342 -9.26 7.17 -3.14
C GLY A 342 -8.50 8.03 -2.12
N LYS A 343 -8.36 7.51 -0.90
CA LYS A 343 -7.87 8.27 0.25
C LYS A 343 -6.43 8.74 0.10
N SER A 344 -6.18 10.01 0.47
CA SER A 344 -4.84 10.59 0.59
C SER A 344 -4.18 10.25 1.93
N TYR A 345 -2.85 10.24 1.96
CA TYR A 345 -2.04 10.14 3.19
C TYR A 345 -1.71 11.51 3.76
N HIS A 346 -2.20 11.80 4.98
CA HIS A 346 -2.00 13.08 5.66
C HIS A 346 -0.56 13.31 6.13
N ASP A 347 0.26 12.28 6.26
CA ASP A 347 1.68 12.42 6.62
C ASP A 347 2.52 13.11 5.55
N THR A 348 2.02 13.19 4.29
CA THR A 348 2.60 14.03 3.24
C THR A 348 2.38 15.53 3.48
N PHE A 349 1.68 15.91 4.54
CA PHE A 349 1.55 17.30 4.96
C PHE A 349 2.87 17.81 5.56
N ASP A 350 3.37 18.92 5.02
CA ASP A 350 4.53 19.63 5.55
C ASP A 350 4.09 20.55 6.69
N GLY A 351 3.85 19.95 7.85
CA GLY A 351 3.35 20.58 9.06
C GLY A 351 3.03 19.54 10.14
N ASP A 352 2.41 19.98 11.21
CA ASP A 352 1.97 19.13 12.32
C ASP A 352 0.69 18.37 11.96
N THR A 353 0.83 17.07 11.66
CA THR A 353 -0.29 16.19 11.26
C THR A 353 -1.36 16.04 12.34
N SER A 354 -1.01 16.23 13.63
CA SER A 354 -1.97 16.19 14.74
C SER A 354 -3.01 17.32 14.66
N LYS A 355 -2.71 18.38 13.92
CA LYS A 355 -3.59 19.51 13.67
C LYS A 355 -4.41 19.38 12.37
N MET A 356 -4.29 18.25 11.68
CA MET A 356 -5.06 18.02 10.46
C MET A 356 -6.54 17.84 10.79
N THR A 357 -7.34 18.85 10.49
CA THR A 357 -8.79 18.80 10.61
C THR A 357 -9.42 18.46 9.26
N PRO A 358 -10.66 17.94 9.20
CA PRO A 358 -11.35 17.71 7.93
C PRO A 358 -11.46 18.99 7.06
N ALA A 359 -11.65 20.14 7.68
CA ALA A 359 -11.69 21.43 6.98
C ALA A 359 -10.33 21.78 6.37
N LEU A 360 -9.22 21.57 7.11
CA LEU A 360 -7.87 21.81 6.62
C LEU A 360 -7.50 20.82 5.52
N SER A 361 -7.80 19.53 5.68
CA SER A 361 -7.63 18.47 4.69
C SER A 361 -8.29 18.87 3.36
N LYS A 362 -9.58 19.23 3.40
CA LYS A 362 -10.33 19.68 2.23
C LYS A 362 -9.74 20.96 1.60
N LYS A 363 -9.37 21.96 2.42
CA LYS A 363 -8.75 23.21 1.95
C LYS A 363 -7.46 22.93 1.19
N LEU A 364 -6.64 22.04 1.69
CA LEU A 364 -5.36 21.65 1.09
C LEU A 364 -5.49 20.68 -0.08
N GLY A 365 -6.70 20.21 -0.42
CA GLY A 365 -6.93 19.29 -1.53
C GLY A 365 -6.49 17.85 -1.27
N TYR A 366 -6.47 17.41 -0.01
CA TYR A 366 -6.41 15.98 0.33
C TYR A 366 -7.74 15.32 -0.01
N ASN A 367 -7.68 14.11 -0.50
CA ASN A 367 -8.86 13.33 -0.84
C ASN A 367 -9.26 12.40 0.32
N GLU A 368 -10.55 12.36 0.61
CA GLU A 368 -11.14 11.47 1.61
C GLU A 368 -12.01 10.43 0.93
N SER A 369 -11.78 9.17 1.23
CA SER A 369 -12.53 8.03 0.68
C SER A 369 -12.51 6.86 1.65
N ALA A 370 -13.41 5.91 1.43
CA ALA A 370 -13.40 4.61 2.09
C ALA A 370 -12.42 3.62 1.44
N ILE A 371 -11.90 3.95 0.26
CA ILE A 371 -10.92 3.13 -0.46
C ILE A 371 -9.59 3.85 -0.62
N HIS A 372 -8.52 3.08 -0.79
CA HIS A 372 -7.22 3.47 -1.30
C HIS A 372 -6.75 2.30 -2.16
N VAL A 373 -6.57 2.52 -3.47
CA VAL A 373 -6.32 1.44 -4.42
C VAL A 373 -5.23 1.82 -5.39
N ASP A 374 -4.11 1.12 -5.28
CA ASP A 374 -2.91 1.32 -6.09
C ASP A 374 -3.04 0.62 -7.44
N MET A 375 -2.73 1.35 -8.50
CA MET A 375 -2.64 0.84 -9.87
C MET A 375 -1.24 1.10 -10.40
N ILE A 376 -0.64 0.09 -11.01
CA ILE A 376 0.79 -0.01 -11.20
C ILE A 376 1.16 0.03 -12.69
N SER A 377 2.22 0.75 -13.00
CA SER A 377 2.85 0.72 -14.31
C SER A 377 4.37 0.68 -14.22
N THR A 378 4.96 -0.23 -14.99
CA THR A 378 6.40 -0.49 -15.08
C THR A 378 7.01 -0.11 -16.43
N THR A 379 6.30 0.70 -17.21
CA THR A 379 6.74 1.17 -18.53
C THR A 379 7.66 2.39 -18.43
N ASP A 380 8.41 2.70 -19.49
CA ASP A 380 9.31 3.86 -19.50
C ASP A 380 8.54 5.18 -19.45
N ARG A 381 8.96 6.06 -18.56
CA ARG A 381 8.32 7.35 -18.28
C ARG A 381 9.35 8.42 -17.92
N THR A 382 9.00 9.64 -18.28
CA THR A 382 9.71 10.84 -17.82
C THR A 382 8.78 11.67 -16.94
N VAL A 383 9.27 12.09 -15.77
CA VAL A 383 8.57 13.00 -14.87
C VAL A 383 9.32 14.33 -14.83
N THR A 384 8.65 15.39 -15.25
CA THR A 384 9.17 16.76 -15.22
C THR A 384 8.41 17.56 -14.17
N ALA A 385 9.15 18.15 -13.24
CA ALA A 385 8.60 19.05 -12.22
C ALA A 385 8.67 20.49 -12.72
N THR A 386 7.60 21.26 -12.54
CA THR A 386 7.57 22.73 -12.64
C THR A 386 7.71 23.28 -11.22
N LEU A 387 8.75 24.04 -10.97
CA LEU A 387 9.05 24.66 -9.68
C LEU A 387 8.21 25.92 -9.47
N LYS A 388 8.06 26.38 -8.22
CA LYS A 388 7.30 27.61 -7.91
C LYS A 388 7.77 28.85 -8.65
N GLY A 389 8.98 28.89 -9.14
CA GLY A 389 9.52 29.97 -9.99
C GLY A 389 9.26 29.79 -11.48
N GLY A 390 8.54 28.74 -11.91
CA GLY A 390 8.25 28.41 -13.30
C GLY A 390 9.35 27.61 -14.02
N ALA A 391 10.52 27.41 -13.41
CA ALA A 391 11.59 26.60 -13.99
C ALA A 391 11.18 25.12 -14.04
N GLU A 392 11.56 24.42 -15.11
CA GLU A 392 11.32 22.99 -15.27
C GLU A 392 12.55 22.17 -14.93
N LYS A 393 12.34 21.01 -14.33
CA LYS A 393 13.39 20.04 -14.01
C LYS A 393 12.90 18.61 -14.18
N VAL A 394 13.62 17.81 -14.96
CA VAL A 394 13.37 16.36 -15.00
C VAL A 394 13.79 15.78 -13.66
N ILE A 395 12.88 15.12 -12.96
CA ILE A 395 13.11 14.51 -11.64
C ILE A 395 13.19 12.99 -11.69
N TYR A 396 12.61 12.37 -12.73
CA TYR A 396 12.66 10.92 -12.94
C TYR A 396 12.67 10.61 -14.44
N LYS A 397 13.56 9.72 -14.87
CA LYS A 397 13.71 9.28 -16.26
C LYS A 397 14.42 7.94 -16.34
N ASN A 398 14.06 7.11 -17.33
CA ASN A 398 14.67 5.77 -17.53
C ASN A 398 14.62 4.90 -16.26
N GLY A 399 13.55 5.02 -15.46
CA GLY A 399 13.38 4.26 -14.23
C GLY A 399 14.24 4.72 -13.06
N GLN A 400 14.76 5.94 -13.06
CA GLN A 400 15.67 6.44 -12.03
C GLN A 400 15.38 7.90 -11.67
N PHE A 401 15.57 8.23 -10.39
CA PHE A 401 15.65 9.64 -9.99
C PHE A 401 16.89 10.31 -10.56
N THR A 402 16.72 11.55 -11.05
CA THR A 402 17.77 12.38 -11.69
C THR A 402 18.23 13.53 -10.79
N ILE A 403 17.96 13.46 -9.49
CA ILE A 403 18.17 14.52 -8.48
C ILE A 403 19.13 14.07 -7.37
#